data_79000fc6ad1d8095eb55acc3d0fb73c9
#
_entry.id   79000fc6ad1d8095eb55acc3d0fb73c9
#
_cell.length_a   1.000
_cell.length_b   1.000
_cell.length_c   1.000
_cell.angle_alpha   90.00
_cell.angle_beta   90.00
_cell.angle_gamma   90.00
#
_symmetry.space_group_name_H-M   'P 1'
#
loop_
_entity.id
_entity.type
_entity.pdbx_description
1 polymer ?
#
loop_
_entity_poly.entity_id
_entity_poly.type
_entity_poly.pdbx_seq_one_letter_code
_entity_poly.pdbx_strand_id
1 'polypeptide(L)'
;VAAPHAAGDGGMAVVATAGTTDRGCVDPLAAVADVCDAADVWLHVDAAYGCGLLVSPTRRHLLDGIERSRSVTVDYHKAFFQPVSASALLVRERADLERVAHHADYLNPRENAEPNQVDVSLQTTRRFDALKLWTTLRALGPGGVGAMVDAVCDLAAQVHADLADDPGLRVLGRTDLSTVLFRYEPPGLSAAHADRLVPLVRRVLFESGRAVVAKTVLDGVPCLKLTLLNPTVTLADVRHVLDLVRTTAQALVERDELLHDDDVATHAADLVASLATAGAVTR
;
A
#
# COMPACT_ATOMS: atom_id res chain seq x y z
N VAL A 1 15.43 16.95 -5.96
CA VAL A 1 15.95 16.28 -7.15
C VAL A 1 17.09 17.13 -7.67
N ALA A 2 18.34 16.65 -7.60
CA ALA A 2 19.48 17.33 -8.22
C ALA A 2 19.29 17.28 -9.74
N ALA A 3 19.53 18.40 -10.41
CA ALA A 3 19.41 18.49 -11.87
C ALA A 3 20.31 17.43 -12.54
N PRO A 4 19.81 16.56 -13.42
CA PRO A 4 20.55 15.42 -13.95
C PRO A 4 21.59 15.75 -15.03
N HIS A 5 21.88 17.01 -15.29
CA HIS A 5 22.60 17.40 -16.52
C HIS A 5 24.04 17.89 -16.36
N ALA A 6 24.71 17.67 -15.23
CA ALA A 6 26.10 18.12 -15.08
C ALA A 6 27.17 17.21 -15.74
N ALA A 7 26.80 16.01 -16.26
CA ALA A 7 27.78 15.01 -16.72
C ALA A 7 27.47 14.36 -18.09
N GLY A 8 26.54 14.88 -18.89
CA GLY A 8 26.25 14.31 -20.21
C GLY A 8 25.37 13.05 -20.20
N ASP A 9 25.03 12.51 -19.02
CA ASP A 9 24.09 11.39 -18.85
C ASP A 9 22.69 11.96 -18.65
N GLY A 10 21.99 12.27 -19.73
CA GLY A 10 20.59 12.68 -19.68
C GLY A 10 19.72 11.59 -19.09
N GLY A 11 19.01 11.87 -17.98
CA GLY A 11 18.01 10.95 -17.44
C GLY A 11 16.93 10.68 -18.49
N MET A 12 16.53 9.40 -18.66
CA MET A 12 15.52 9.00 -19.63
C MET A 12 14.10 9.20 -19.09
N ALA A 13 13.92 8.99 -17.80
CA ALA A 13 12.63 9.09 -17.12
C ALA A 13 12.79 9.38 -15.62
N VAL A 14 11.78 10.02 -15.05
CA VAL A 14 11.58 10.16 -13.60
C VAL A 14 10.32 9.40 -13.22
N VAL A 15 10.39 8.62 -12.14
CA VAL A 15 9.23 7.96 -11.55
C VAL A 15 8.89 8.65 -10.25
N ALA A 16 7.69 9.23 -10.17
CA ALA A 16 7.10 9.73 -8.94
C ALA A 16 6.05 8.74 -8.42
N THR A 17 5.85 8.68 -7.13
CA THR A 17 4.91 7.76 -6.51
C THR A 17 3.74 8.49 -5.87
N ALA A 18 2.53 8.13 -6.28
CA ALA A 18 1.30 8.55 -5.63
C ALA A 18 0.78 7.42 -4.73
N GLY A 19 1.29 7.38 -3.51
CA GLY A 19 0.99 6.35 -2.53
C GLY A 19 2.08 5.28 -2.44
N THR A 20 3.15 5.57 -1.70
CA THR A 20 4.22 4.58 -1.43
C THR A 20 3.67 3.38 -0.66
N THR A 21 4.15 2.18 -0.99
CA THR A 21 3.64 0.91 -0.44
C THR A 21 3.70 0.85 1.08
N ASP A 22 4.75 1.36 1.69
CA ASP A 22 4.94 1.24 3.14
C ASP A 22 4.34 2.40 3.93
N ARG A 23 4.56 3.63 3.47
CA ARG A 23 4.09 4.83 4.16
C ARG A 23 2.73 5.34 3.69
N GLY A 24 2.32 5.02 2.44
CA GLY A 24 1.14 5.65 1.83
C GLY A 24 1.34 7.13 1.56
N CYS A 25 2.58 7.59 1.35
CA CYS A 25 2.87 8.99 1.06
C CYS A 25 2.77 9.28 -0.44
N VAL A 26 2.38 10.49 -0.77
CA VAL A 26 2.32 11.00 -2.14
C VAL A 26 3.46 11.97 -2.37
N ASP A 27 4.20 11.79 -3.46
CA ASP A 27 5.26 12.71 -3.87
C ASP A 27 4.65 14.05 -4.32
N PRO A 28 5.39 15.17 -4.24
CA PRO A 28 4.92 16.47 -4.69
C PRO A 28 4.89 16.54 -6.23
N LEU A 29 3.84 15.92 -6.82
CA LEU A 29 3.75 15.64 -8.26
C LEU A 29 3.90 16.88 -9.13
N ALA A 30 3.31 18.02 -8.72
CA ALA A 30 3.42 19.27 -9.46
C ALA A 30 4.87 19.77 -9.54
N ALA A 31 5.60 19.74 -8.41
CA ALA A 31 6.99 20.15 -8.38
C ALA A 31 7.92 19.19 -9.15
N VAL A 32 7.62 17.89 -9.12
CA VAL A 32 8.34 16.89 -9.92
C VAL A 32 8.07 17.12 -11.42
N ALA A 33 6.83 17.43 -11.79
CA ALA A 33 6.47 17.74 -13.16
C ALA A 33 7.18 19.00 -13.68
N ASP A 34 7.33 20.06 -12.84
CA ASP A 34 8.10 21.25 -13.21
C ASP A 34 9.54 20.93 -13.61
N VAL A 35 10.19 20.04 -12.85
CA VAL A 35 11.57 19.60 -13.15
C VAL A 35 11.62 18.76 -14.43
N CYS A 36 10.64 17.87 -14.63
CA CYS A 36 10.58 17.01 -15.81
C CYS A 36 10.33 17.81 -17.09
N ASP A 37 9.40 18.77 -17.03
CA ASP A 37 9.09 19.65 -18.17
C ASP A 37 10.31 20.53 -18.53
N ALA A 38 11.01 21.09 -17.54
CA ALA A 38 12.20 21.90 -17.76
C ALA A 38 13.38 21.12 -18.36
N ALA A 39 13.44 19.81 -18.09
CA ALA A 39 14.50 18.93 -18.55
C ALA A 39 14.11 18.09 -19.80
N ASP A 40 12.89 18.23 -20.29
CA ASP A 40 12.29 17.38 -21.35
C ASP A 40 12.45 15.89 -21.06
N VAL A 41 12.13 15.49 -19.82
CA VAL A 41 12.27 14.12 -19.33
C VAL A 41 10.88 13.50 -19.11
N TRP A 42 10.74 12.21 -19.42
CA TRP A 42 9.49 11.46 -19.20
C TRP A 42 9.13 11.43 -17.72
N LEU A 43 7.97 11.90 -17.35
CA LEU A 43 7.39 11.69 -16.02
C LEU A 43 6.43 10.51 -16.05
N HIS A 44 6.75 9.47 -15.28
CA HIS A 44 5.83 8.38 -14.93
C HIS A 44 5.36 8.55 -13.49
N VAL A 45 4.05 8.37 -13.25
CA VAL A 45 3.52 8.34 -11.88
C VAL A 45 3.04 6.92 -11.57
N ASP A 46 3.68 6.30 -10.59
CA ASP A 46 3.15 5.07 -9.98
C ASP A 46 2.05 5.44 -8.98
N ALA A 47 0.80 5.37 -9.44
CA ALA A 47 -0.39 5.58 -8.63
C ALA A 47 -1.11 4.25 -8.31
N ALA A 48 -0.39 3.13 -8.34
CA ALA A 48 -0.98 1.81 -8.11
C ALA A 48 -1.76 1.74 -6.79
N TYR A 49 -1.26 2.38 -5.73
CA TYR A 49 -1.97 2.45 -4.44
C TYR A 49 -2.83 3.71 -4.31
N GLY A 50 -2.31 4.87 -4.66
CA GLY A 50 -3.01 6.15 -4.45
C GLY A 50 -4.06 6.49 -5.52
N CYS A 51 -4.28 5.64 -6.53
CA CYS A 51 -5.24 5.93 -7.62
C CYS A 51 -6.67 6.22 -7.13
N GLY A 52 -7.08 5.68 -5.99
CA GLY A 52 -8.40 5.97 -5.40
C GLY A 52 -8.61 7.45 -5.07
N LEU A 53 -7.54 8.20 -4.84
CA LEU A 53 -7.62 9.65 -4.62
C LEU A 53 -8.21 10.40 -5.82
N LEU A 54 -8.14 9.84 -7.04
CA LEU A 54 -8.74 10.45 -8.24
C LEU A 54 -10.24 10.73 -8.09
N VAL A 55 -10.92 9.91 -7.31
CA VAL A 55 -12.38 10.02 -7.08
C VAL A 55 -12.71 10.45 -5.65
N SER A 56 -11.71 10.74 -4.81
CA SER A 56 -11.91 11.24 -3.45
C SER A 56 -12.44 12.68 -3.46
N PRO A 57 -13.57 12.96 -2.80
CA PRO A 57 -14.09 14.31 -2.64
C PRO A 57 -13.16 15.24 -1.85
N THR A 58 -12.40 14.70 -0.88
CA THR A 58 -11.63 15.52 0.08
C THR A 58 -10.12 15.50 -0.18
N ARG A 59 -9.58 14.47 -0.85
CA ARG A 59 -8.14 14.23 -0.97
C ARG A 59 -7.58 14.25 -2.41
N ARG A 60 -8.45 14.51 -3.41
CA ARG A 60 -8.01 14.57 -4.81
C ARG A 60 -6.85 15.56 -5.02
N HIS A 61 -6.82 16.66 -4.27
CA HIS A 61 -5.75 17.68 -4.33
C HIS A 61 -4.34 17.12 -4.08
N LEU A 62 -4.21 15.97 -3.40
CA LEU A 62 -2.91 15.30 -3.22
C LEU A 62 -2.32 14.81 -4.53
N LEU A 63 -3.13 14.69 -5.58
CA LEU A 63 -2.69 14.29 -6.92
C LEU A 63 -2.50 15.48 -7.87
N ASP A 64 -2.52 16.73 -7.39
CA ASP A 64 -2.33 17.91 -8.24
C ASP A 64 -0.99 17.80 -8.99
N GLY A 65 -1.02 17.93 -10.31
CA GLY A 65 0.13 17.74 -11.20
C GLY A 65 0.19 16.36 -11.87
N ILE A 66 -0.65 15.37 -11.46
CA ILE A 66 -0.66 14.04 -12.09
C ILE A 66 -1.03 14.12 -13.57
N GLU A 67 -1.86 15.10 -13.96
CA GLU A 67 -2.26 15.34 -15.34
C GLU A 67 -1.11 15.74 -16.26
N ARG A 68 0.01 16.16 -15.68
CA ARG A 68 1.24 16.52 -16.43
C ARG A 68 2.14 15.32 -16.70
N SER A 69 1.90 14.18 -16.04
CA SER A 69 2.65 12.96 -16.29
C SER A 69 2.41 12.42 -17.69
N ARG A 70 3.43 11.79 -18.27
CA ARG A 70 3.31 11.15 -19.58
C ARG A 70 2.69 9.77 -19.51
N SER A 71 2.86 9.09 -18.37
CA SER A 71 2.21 7.82 -18.09
C SER A 71 1.88 7.66 -16.62
N VAL A 72 0.82 6.92 -16.31
CA VAL A 72 0.36 6.62 -14.95
C VAL A 72 0.00 5.15 -14.83
N THR A 73 0.52 4.46 -13.83
CA THR A 73 0.04 3.12 -13.43
C THR A 73 -1.04 3.25 -12.38
N VAL A 74 -2.15 2.51 -12.53
CA VAL A 74 -3.25 2.45 -11.57
C VAL A 74 -3.66 1.00 -11.31
N ASP A 75 -3.88 0.64 -10.03
CA ASP A 75 -4.37 -0.68 -9.64
C ASP A 75 -5.79 -0.56 -9.06
N TYR A 76 -6.77 -0.83 -9.89
CA TYR A 76 -8.19 -0.81 -9.47
C TYR A 76 -8.48 -1.88 -8.40
N HIS A 77 -7.71 -2.96 -8.38
CA HIS A 77 -7.82 -4.00 -7.36
C HIS A 77 -7.19 -3.63 -5.99
N LYS A 78 -6.70 -2.40 -5.85
CA LYS A 78 -6.30 -1.80 -4.55
C LYS A 78 -7.35 -0.79 -4.11
N ALA A 79 -7.15 0.49 -4.36
CA ALA A 79 -7.97 1.57 -3.83
C ALA A 79 -9.29 1.83 -4.60
N PHE A 80 -9.62 1.09 -5.65
CA PHE A 80 -10.96 1.05 -6.24
C PHE A 80 -11.75 -0.19 -5.83
N PHE A 81 -11.23 -0.97 -4.85
CA PHE A 81 -11.88 -2.12 -4.22
C PHE A 81 -12.33 -3.21 -5.20
N GLN A 82 -11.63 -3.36 -6.32
CA GLN A 82 -11.97 -4.37 -7.31
C GLN A 82 -11.30 -5.71 -6.99
N PRO A 83 -11.94 -6.84 -7.33
CA PRO A 83 -11.27 -8.15 -7.23
C PRO A 83 -10.02 -8.20 -8.10
N VAL A 84 -8.96 -8.86 -7.60
CA VAL A 84 -7.71 -9.10 -8.32
C VAL A 84 -7.98 -9.96 -9.57
N SER A 85 -7.36 -9.68 -10.71
CA SER A 85 -6.52 -8.54 -11.04
C SER A 85 -7.33 -7.51 -11.82
N ALA A 86 -7.10 -6.23 -11.59
CA ALA A 86 -7.66 -5.15 -12.39
C ALA A 86 -6.72 -3.95 -12.30
N SER A 87 -5.98 -3.67 -13.36
CA SER A 87 -4.99 -2.57 -13.43
C SER A 87 -5.03 -1.93 -14.80
N ALA A 88 -4.51 -0.72 -14.90
CA ALA A 88 -4.30 -0.05 -16.18
C ALA A 88 -3.00 0.75 -16.18
N LEU A 89 -2.40 0.85 -17.36
CA LEU A 89 -1.41 1.85 -17.72
C LEU A 89 -2.10 2.91 -18.57
N LEU A 90 -2.13 4.13 -18.06
CA LEU A 90 -2.64 5.28 -18.79
C LEU A 90 -1.46 6.00 -19.43
N VAL A 91 -1.61 6.41 -20.69
CA VAL A 91 -0.62 7.23 -21.40
C VAL A 91 -1.29 8.50 -21.89
N ARG A 92 -0.56 9.62 -21.88
CA ARG A 92 -1.06 10.90 -22.36
C ARG A 92 -1.27 10.88 -23.86
N GLU A 93 -0.27 10.41 -24.58
CA GLU A 93 -0.27 10.39 -26.05
C GLU A 93 -0.41 8.96 -26.55
N ARG A 94 -1.41 8.73 -27.41
CA ARG A 94 -1.63 7.40 -28.02
C ARG A 94 -0.39 6.89 -28.76
N ALA A 95 0.36 7.78 -29.39
CA ALA A 95 1.59 7.45 -30.10
C ALA A 95 2.66 6.80 -29.21
N ASP A 96 2.62 7.03 -27.89
CA ASP A 96 3.56 6.40 -26.98
C ASP A 96 3.35 4.88 -26.87
N LEU A 97 2.13 4.38 -27.11
CA LEU A 97 1.84 2.94 -27.15
C LEU A 97 2.41 2.26 -28.39
N GLU A 98 2.67 3.00 -29.48
CA GLU A 98 3.27 2.46 -30.70
C GLU A 98 4.67 1.89 -30.45
N ARG A 99 5.37 2.42 -29.45
CA ARG A 99 6.72 1.96 -29.04
C ARG A 99 6.73 0.54 -28.47
N VAL A 100 5.60 0.08 -27.94
CA VAL A 100 5.42 -1.27 -27.39
C VAL A 100 4.49 -2.11 -28.23
N ALA A 101 4.02 -1.58 -29.36
CA ALA A 101 3.10 -2.28 -30.25
C ALA A 101 3.80 -3.45 -30.96
N HIS A 102 3.12 -4.58 -31.00
CA HIS A 102 3.49 -5.74 -31.80
C HIS A 102 2.29 -6.22 -32.58
N HIS A 103 2.39 -6.16 -33.90
CA HIS A 103 1.31 -6.56 -34.79
C HIS A 103 1.42 -8.03 -35.19
N ALA A 104 0.29 -8.74 -35.15
CA ALA A 104 0.17 -10.12 -35.62
C ALA A 104 -1.11 -10.25 -36.43
N ASP A 105 -0.97 -10.37 -37.75
CA ASP A 105 -2.10 -10.38 -38.73
C ASP A 105 -3.16 -11.43 -38.39
N TYR A 106 -2.79 -12.60 -37.87
CA TYR A 106 -3.74 -13.65 -37.51
C TYR A 106 -4.61 -13.33 -36.30
N LEU A 107 -4.17 -12.40 -35.43
CA LEU A 107 -4.92 -11.97 -34.24
C LEU A 107 -5.72 -10.70 -34.50
N ASN A 108 -5.18 -9.79 -35.29
CA ASN A 108 -5.77 -8.49 -35.59
C ASN A 108 -5.41 -8.10 -37.04
N PRO A 109 -6.17 -8.58 -38.06
CA PRO A 109 -5.93 -8.20 -39.45
C PRO A 109 -5.90 -6.68 -39.62
N ARG A 110 -4.97 -6.16 -40.41
CA ARG A 110 -4.79 -4.72 -40.65
C ARG A 110 -6.00 -4.04 -41.28
N GLU A 111 -6.85 -4.81 -41.91
CA GLU A 111 -8.10 -4.31 -42.49
C GLU A 111 -9.15 -3.99 -41.44
N ASN A 112 -8.98 -4.48 -40.19
CA ASN A 112 -9.88 -4.18 -39.11
C ASN A 112 -9.69 -2.73 -38.65
N ALA A 113 -10.73 -1.93 -38.78
CA ALA A 113 -10.69 -0.53 -38.34
C ALA A 113 -10.80 -0.34 -36.82
N GLU A 114 -11.15 -1.41 -36.09
CA GLU A 114 -11.38 -1.34 -34.65
C GLU A 114 -10.09 -1.49 -33.86
N PRO A 115 -9.84 -0.63 -32.85
CA PRO A 115 -8.69 -0.77 -31.98
C PRO A 115 -8.73 -2.09 -31.21
N ASN A 116 -7.63 -2.85 -31.27
CA ASN A 116 -7.49 -4.10 -30.54
C ASN A 116 -6.34 -3.98 -29.52
N GLN A 117 -6.61 -4.33 -28.27
CA GLN A 117 -5.60 -4.28 -27.20
C GLN A 117 -4.48 -5.30 -27.39
N VAL A 118 -4.68 -6.31 -28.23
CA VAL A 118 -3.68 -7.35 -28.49
C VAL A 118 -2.37 -6.77 -29.03
N ASP A 119 -2.45 -5.71 -29.82
CA ASP A 119 -1.28 -5.08 -30.43
C ASP A 119 -0.36 -4.35 -29.39
N VAL A 120 -0.91 -3.95 -28.25
CA VAL A 120 -0.19 -3.21 -27.21
C VAL A 120 -0.16 -3.95 -25.85
N SER A 121 -0.31 -5.26 -25.89
CA SER A 121 -0.41 -6.10 -24.70
C SER A 121 0.47 -7.34 -24.83
N LEU A 122 1.18 -7.66 -23.74
CA LEU A 122 1.97 -8.91 -23.65
C LEU A 122 1.10 -10.17 -23.64
N GLN A 123 -0.15 -10.06 -23.17
CA GLN A 123 -1.11 -11.17 -23.14
C GLN A 123 -2.15 -10.97 -24.22
N THR A 124 -2.29 -11.94 -25.13
CA THR A 124 -3.30 -11.92 -26.17
C THR A 124 -4.69 -12.26 -25.67
N THR A 125 -4.79 -13.21 -24.73
CA THR A 125 -6.05 -13.61 -24.10
C THR A 125 -6.15 -13.07 -22.69
N ARG A 126 -7.21 -12.29 -22.40
CA ARG A 126 -7.44 -11.65 -21.11
C ARG A 126 -8.86 -11.85 -20.65
N ARG A 127 -9.07 -11.83 -19.32
CA ARG A 127 -10.39 -11.62 -18.75
C ARG A 127 -10.83 -10.17 -19.02
N PHE A 128 -12.12 -9.97 -19.16
CA PHE A 128 -12.68 -8.62 -19.31
C PHE A 128 -12.77 -7.91 -17.93
N ASP A 129 -11.60 -7.66 -17.31
CA ASP A 129 -11.50 -7.09 -15.97
C ASP A 129 -12.01 -5.65 -15.89
N ALA A 130 -12.03 -4.90 -17.00
CA ALA A 130 -12.64 -3.57 -17.07
C ALA A 130 -14.14 -3.58 -16.72
N LEU A 131 -14.84 -4.70 -16.94
CA LEU A 131 -16.25 -4.85 -16.57
C LEU A 131 -16.47 -4.71 -15.06
N LYS A 132 -15.53 -5.19 -14.24
CA LYS A 132 -15.59 -5.04 -12.77
C LYS A 132 -15.67 -3.58 -12.38
N LEU A 133 -14.71 -2.77 -12.84
CA LEU A 133 -14.66 -1.34 -12.59
C LEU A 133 -15.89 -0.63 -13.12
N TRP A 134 -16.29 -0.94 -14.38
CA TRP A 134 -17.47 -0.34 -15.00
C TRP A 134 -18.73 -0.61 -14.17
N THR A 135 -18.95 -1.86 -13.76
CA THR A 135 -20.11 -2.23 -12.93
C THR A 135 -20.13 -1.49 -11.60
N THR A 136 -18.97 -1.42 -10.92
CA THR A 136 -18.84 -0.70 -9.64
C THR A 136 -19.15 0.79 -9.80
N LEU A 137 -18.56 1.43 -10.82
CA LEU A 137 -18.82 2.85 -11.09
C LEU A 137 -20.26 3.13 -11.53
N ARG A 138 -20.91 2.17 -12.20
CA ARG A 138 -22.35 2.28 -12.55
C ARG A 138 -23.25 2.12 -11.33
N ALA A 139 -22.90 1.24 -10.39
CA ALA A 139 -23.69 0.97 -9.20
C ALA A 139 -23.51 2.04 -8.10
N LEU A 140 -22.28 2.46 -7.84
CA LEU A 140 -21.94 3.34 -6.72
C LEU A 140 -21.64 4.78 -7.15
N GLY A 141 -21.31 4.99 -8.41
CA GLY A 141 -20.77 6.26 -8.92
C GLY A 141 -19.33 6.51 -8.44
N PRO A 142 -18.62 7.46 -9.07
CA PRO A 142 -17.27 7.82 -8.63
C PRO A 142 -17.27 8.41 -7.20
N GLY A 143 -18.30 9.19 -6.82
CA GLY A 143 -18.44 9.74 -5.48
C GLY A 143 -18.62 8.68 -4.40
N GLY A 144 -19.36 7.59 -4.67
CA GLY A 144 -19.52 6.48 -3.73
C GLY A 144 -18.19 5.74 -3.49
N VAL A 145 -17.41 5.48 -4.55
CA VAL A 145 -16.07 4.90 -4.43
C VAL A 145 -15.14 5.87 -3.69
N GLY A 146 -15.19 7.16 -4.01
CA GLY A 146 -14.41 8.21 -3.33
C GLY A 146 -14.70 8.31 -1.83
N ALA A 147 -15.97 8.20 -1.43
CA ALA A 147 -16.33 8.17 -0.01
C ALA A 147 -15.75 6.94 0.72
N MET A 148 -15.66 5.79 0.06
CA MET A 148 -14.98 4.61 0.62
C MET A 148 -13.47 4.84 0.78
N VAL A 149 -12.83 5.52 -0.16
CA VAL A 149 -11.41 5.91 -0.06
C VAL A 149 -11.21 6.87 1.11
N ASP A 150 -12.05 7.90 1.23
CA ASP A 150 -11.97 8.83 2.35
C ASP A 150 -12.16 8.13 3.69
N ALA A 151 -13.11 7.20 3.79
CA ALA A 151 -13.37 6.45 5.02
C ALA A 151 -12.15 5.67 5.51
N VAL A 152 -11.42 4.97 4.63
CA VAL A 152 -10.22 4.22 5.05
C VAL A 152 -9.04 5.14 5.38
N CYS A 153 -8.92 6.28 4.72
CA CYS A 153 -7.90 7.29 5.04
C CYS A 153 -8.21 7.99 6.38
N ASP A 154 -9.48 8.31 6.65
CA ASP A 154 -9.93 8.88 7.92
C ASP A 154 -9.72 7.91 9.07
N LEU A 155 -10.00 6.62 8.85
CA LEU A 155 -9.72 5.58 9.83
C LEU A 155 -8.22 5.50 10.16
N ALA A 156 -7.35 5.56 9.15
CA ALA A 156 -5.90 5.59 9.38
C ALA A 156 -5.48 6.81 10.20
N ALA A 157 -6.03 7.99 9.90
CA ALA A 157 -5.76 9.21 10.67
C ALA A 157 -6.22 9.09 12.13
N GLN A 158 -7.39 8.47 12.38
CA GLN A 158 -7.88 8.20 13.74
C GLN A 158 -6.96 7.24 14.48
N VAL A 159 -6.48 6.16 13.83
CA VAL A 159 -5.53 5.22 14.43
C VAL A 159 -4.19 5.89 14.73
N HIS A 160 -3.71 6.77 13.85
CA HIS A 160 -2.51 7.57 14.13
C HIS A 160 -2.69 8.46 15.37
N ALA A 161 -3.85 9.09 15.52
CA ALA A 161 -4.16 9.91 16.70
C ALA A 161 -4.24 9.08 17.98
N ASP A 162 -4.89 7.90 17.93
CA ASP A 162 -4.95 6.98 19.06
C ASP A 162 -3.56 6.50 19.52
N LEU A 163 -2.66 6.26 18.57
CA LEU A 163 -1.31 5.78 18.86
C LEU A 163 -0.34 6.90 19.29
N ALA A 164 -0.68 8.17 19.06
CA ALA A 164 0.21 9.29 19.40
C ALA A 164 0.48 9.38 20.92
N ASP A 165 -0.52 9.04 21.73
CA ASP A 165 -0.46 9.07 23.20
C ASP A 165 -0.41 7.67 23.82
N ASP A 166 -0.23 6.61 23.02
CA ASP A 166 -0.18 5.24 23.51
C ASP A 166 1.13 4.95 24.27
N PRO A 167 1.06 4.44 25.50
CA PRO A 167 2.26 4.24 26.32
C PRO A 167 3.14 3.06 25.87
N GLY A 168 2.62 2.16 25.03
CA GLY A 168 3.33 0.93 24.66
C GLY A 168 3.49 0.72 23.16
N LEU A 169 2.66 1.38 22.34
CA LEU A 169 2.72 1.28 20.88
C LEU A 169 3.16 2.63 20.30
N ARG A 170 4.34 2.67 19.72
CA ARG A 170 4.85 3.85 19.04
C ARG A 170 4.46 3.83 17.57
N VAL A 171 3.74 4.86 17.10
CA VAL A 171 3.47 5.10 15.69
C VAL A 171 4.73 5.65 14.99
N LEU A 172 4.96 5.26 13.73
CA LEU A 172 6.13 5.61 12.95
C LEU A 172 5.74 6.30 11.65
N GLY A 173 6.41 7.41 11.36
CA GLY A 173 6.19 8.17 10.14
C GLY A 173 4.81 8.81 10.05
N ARG A 174 4.49 9.31 8.87
CA ARG A 174 3.17 9.84 8.50
C ARG A 174 2.60 9.05 7.33
N THR A 175 1.31 9.17 7.11
CA THR A 175 0.64 8.68 5.89
C THR A 175 -0.22 9.78 5.28
N ASP A 176 -0.37 9.78 3.97
CA ASP A 176 -1.35 10.57 3.23
C ASP A 176 -2.56 9.70 2.84
N LEU A 177 -2.44 8.37 2.96
CA LEU A 177 -3.45 7.37 2.62
C LEU A 177 -3.89 6.56 3.85
N SER A 178 -4.02 5.25 3.70
CA SER A 178 -4.62 4.36 4.69
C SER A 178 -3.64 3.37 5.33
N THR A 179 -2.36 3.75 5.40
CA THR A 179 -1.31 2.93 6.02
C THR A 179 -0.99 3.44 7.42
N VAL A 180 -0.79 2.51 8.37
CA VAL A 180 -0.31 2.82 9.72
C VAL A 180 0.90 1.96 10.02
N LEU A 181 2.05 2.59 10.32
CA LEU A 181 3.27 1.93 10.75
C LEU A 181 3.44 2.13 12.25
N PHE A 182 3.68 1.05 12.99
CA PHE A 182 3.81 1.11 14.43
C PHE A 182 4.65 -0.05 14.96
N ARG A 183 5.08 0.04 16.22
CA ARG A 183 5.78 -1.04 16.93
C ARG A 183 5.52 -0.99 18.42
N TYR A 184 5.66 -2.14 19.08
CA TYR A 184 5.63 -2.19 20.54
C TYR A 184 6.99 -1.73 21.09
N GLU A 185 6.99 -0.64 21.83
CA GLU A 185 8.19 0.01 22.39
C GLU A 185 7.84 0.79 23.65
N PRO A 186 7.45 0.09 24.74
CA PRO A 186 7.12 0.74 26.00
C PRO A 186 8.38 1.35 26.63
N PRO A 187 8.24 2.35 27.54
CA PRO A 187 9.35 2.90 28.28
C PRO A 187 10.18 1.83 28.97
N GLY A 188 11.50 1.88 28.81
CA GLY A 188 12.44 0.94 29.42
C GLY A 188 12.78 -0.27 28.55
N LEU A 189 12.06 -0.56 27.47
CA LEU A 189 12.44 -1.59 26.51
C LEU A 189 13.58 -1.09 25.61
N SER A 190 14.64 -1.89 25.46
CA SER A 190 15.73 -1.52 24.56
C SER A 190 15.29 -1.57 23.08
N ALA A 191 15.88 -0.71 22.23
CA ALA A 191 15.60 -0.70 20.80
C ALA A 191 15.86 -2.07 20.15
N ALA A 192 16.93 -2.76 20.56
CA ALA A 192 17.26 -4.09 20.06
C ALA A 192 16.18 -5.13 20.39
N HIS A 193 15.61 -5.10 21.60
CA HIS A 193 14.49 -5.96 21.97
C HIS A 193 13.22 -5.59 21.18
N ALA A 194 12.91 -4.31 21.04
CA ALA A 194 11.78 -3.86 20.23
C ALA A 194 11.91 -4.32 18.75
N ASP A 195 13.12 -4.29 18.19
CA ASP A 195 13.38 -4.79 16.82
C ASP A 195 13.10 -6.29 16.69
N ARG A 196 13.52 -7.08 17.69
CA ARG A 196 13.28 -8.54 17.71
C ARG A 196 11.81 -8.89 17.91
N LEU A 197 11.05 -8.09 18.65
CA LEU A 197 9.62 -8.31 18.89
C LEU A 197 8.79 -8.22 17.61
N VAL A 198 9.12 -7.37 16.66
CA VAL A 198 8.31 -7.17 15.44
C VAL A 198 8.07 -8.47 14.67
N PRO A 199 9.08 -9.23 14.24
CA PRO A 199 8.86 -10.50 13.54
C PRO A 199 8.20 -11.56 14.42
N LEU A 200 8.49 -11.58 15.74
CA LEU A 200 7.93 -12.54 16.70
C LEU A 200 6.43 -12.33 16.89
N VAL A 201 6.01 -11.10 17.22
CA VAL A 201 4.60 -10.76 17.40
C VAL A 201 3.79 -11.09 16.14
N ARG A 202 4.31 -10.67 14.97
CA ARG A 202 3.66 -11.01 13.70
C ARG A 202 3.47 -12.51 13.52
N ARG A 203 4.50 -13.29 13.82
CA ARG A 203 4.49 -14.75 13.67
C ARG A 203 3.48 -15.40 14.61
N VAL A 204 3.51 -15.05 15.88
CA VAL A 204 2.59 -15.59 16.89
C VAL A 204 1.13 -15.26 16.54
N LEU A 205 0.83 -14.03 16.13
CA LEU A 205 -0.52 -13.65 15.71
C LEU A 205 -1.01 -14.44 14.48
N PHE A 206 -0.12 -14.63 13.51
CA PHE A 206 -0.42 -15.38 12.30
C PHE A 206 -0.65 -16.88 12.59
N GLU A 207 0.28 -17.54 13.29
CA GLU A 207 0.22 -18.98 13.59
C GLU A 207 -0.93 -19.32 14.53
N SER A 208 -1.28 -18.43 15.46
CA SER A 208 -2.46 -18.59 16.33
C SER A 208 -3.80 -18.33 15.62
N GLY A 209 -3.79 -17.84 14.38
CA GLY A 209 -4.99 -17.50 13.63
C GLY A 209 -5.75 -16.28 14.18
N ARG A 210 -5.17 -15.50 15.12
CA ARG A 210 -5.86 -14.38 15.78
C ARG A 210 -5.88 -13.12 14.95
N ALA A 211 -4.77 -12.81 14.25
CA ALA A 211 -4.68 -11.66 13.36
C ALA A 211 -3.58 -11.85 12.30
N VAL A 212 -3.76 -11.19 11.16
CA VAL A 212 -2.73 -11.06 10.13
C VAL A 212 -2.28 -9.60 10.09
N VAL A 213 -1.05 -9.35 10.53
CA VAL A 213 -0.42 -8.02 10.51
C VAL A 213 0.81 -8.09 9.63
N ALA A 214 0.98 -7.12 8.73
CA ALA A 214 2.18 -7.03 7.92
C ALA A 214 3.36 -6.48 8.72
N LYS A 215 4.59 -6.64 8.20
CA LYS A 215 5.79 -6.01 8.74
C LYS A 215 6.58 -5.34 7.62
N THR A 216 7.32 -4.32 7.96
CA THR A 216 8.27 -3.65 7.06
C THR A 216 9.44 -3.07 7.86
N VAL A 217 10.33 -2.37 7.17
CA VAL A 217 11.44 -1.63 7.78
C VAL A 217 11.34 -0.18 7.33
N LEU A 218 11.27 0.75 8.26
CA LEU A 218 11.25 2.18 8.01
C LEU A 218 12.55 2.81 8.51
N ASP A 219 13.35 3.36 7.59
CA ASP A 219 14.62 4.02 7.90
C ASP A 219 15.54 3.15 8.81
N GLY A 220 15.61 1.85 8.53
CA GLY A 220 16.37 0.86 9.30
C GLY A 220 15.64 0.31 10.53
N VAL A 221 14.46 0.81 10.88
CA VAL A 221 13.68 0.41 12.06
C VAL A 221 12.59 -0.60 11.67
N PRO A 222 12.63 -1.85 12.15
CA PRO A 222 11.56 -2.82 11.95
C PRO A 222 10.25 -2.35 12.59
N CYS A 223 9.14 -2.53 11.86
CA CYS A 223 7.82 -2.14 12.34
C CYS A 223 6.71 -3.03 11.79
N LEU A 224 5.60 -3.07 12.49
CA LEU A 224 4.35 -3.65 12.03
C LEU A 224 3.62 -2.65 11.14
N LYS A 225 2.78 -3.16 10.23
CA LYS A 225 2.06 -2.36 9.27
C LYS A 225 0.62 -2.82 9.14
N LEU A 226 -0.30 -1.87 9.22
CA LEU A 226 -1.67 -2.01 8.77
C LEU A 226 -1.84 -1.25 7.45
N THR A 227 -2.54 -1.86 6.49
CA THR A 227 -3.01 -1.20 5.28
C THR A 227 -4.53 -1.34 5.26
N LEU A 228 -5.22 -0.26 5.59
CA LEU A 228 -6.66 -0.25 5.78
C LEU A 228 -7.34 -0.06 4.41
N LEU A 229 -7.81 -1.15 3.82
CA LEU A 229 -8.47 -1.17 2.51
C LEU A 229 -9.91 -1.70 2.57
N ASN A 230 -10.44 -1.97 3.76
CA ASN A 230 -11.84 -2.35 3.92
C ASN A 230 -12.62 -1.17 4.52
N PRO A 231 -13.52 -0.51 3.76
CA PRO A 231 -14.25 0.67 4.22
C PRO A 231 -15.30 0.37 5.28
N THR A 232 -15.54 -0.90 5.62
CA THR A 232 -16.48 -1.29 6.69
C THR A 232 -15.79 -1.56 8.02
N VAL A 233 -14.46 -1.59 8.06
CA VAL A 233 -13.70 -1.73 9.30
C VAL A 233 -13.84 -0.48 10.16
N THR A 234 -14.04 -0.68 11.45
CA THR A 234 -14.20 0.39 12.42
C THR A 234 -12.91 0.62 13.23
N LEU A 235 -12.85 1.77 13.91
CA LEU A 235 -11.77 2.04 14.85
C LEU A 235 -11.71 1.00 16.00
N ALA A 236 -12.87 0.50 16.43
CA ALA A 236 -12.94 -0.56 17.44
C ALA A 236 -12.30 -1.86 16.97
N ASP A 237 -12.51 -2.25 15.70
CA ASP A 237 -11.87 -3.44 15.13
C ASP A 237 -10.34 -3.27 15.08
N VAL A 238 -9.86 -2.09 14.70
CA VAL A 238 -8.41 -1.81 14.66
C VAL A 238 -7.83 -1.81 16.08
N ARG A 239 -8.50 -1.19 17.06
CA ARG A 239 -8.09 -1.22 18.46
C ARG A 239 -7.98 -2.65 19.00
N HIS A 240 -8.92 -3.52 18.63
CA HIS A 240 -8.84 -4.93 18.99
C HIS A 240 -7.56 -5.59 18.46
N VAL A 241 -7.18 -5.33 17.20
CA VAL A 241 -5.91 -5.83 16.64
C VAL A 241 -4.69 -5.25 17.37
N LEU A 242 -4.72 -3.96 17.70
CA LEU A 242 -3.64 -3.32 18.46
C LEU A 242 -3.50 -3.91 19.88
N ASP A 243 -4.62 -4.26 20.53
CA ASP A 243 -4.62 -4.94 21.84
C ASP A 243 -4.06 -6.36 21.74
N LEU A 244 -4.34 -7.09 20.66
CA LEU A 244 -3.72 -8.38 20.39
C LEU A 244 -2.20 -8.25 20.21
N VAL A 245 -1.74 -7.23 19.50
CA VAL A 245 -0.31 -6.94 19.34
C VAL A 245 0.32 -6.65 20.70
N ARG A 246 -0.29 -5.76 21.50
CA ARG A 246 0.22 -5.36 22.82
C ARG A 246 0.33 -6.57 23.77
N THR A 247 -0.76 -7.34 23.90
CA THR A 247 -0.81 -8.52 24.79
C THR A 247 0.23 -9.57 24.37
N THR A 248 0.37 -9.80 23.07
CA THR A 248 1.35 -10.76 22.54
C THR A 248 2.78 -10.27 22.79
N ALA A 249 3.06 -8.99 22.57
CA ALA A 249 4.38 -8.42 22.81
C ALA A 249 4.75 -8.45 24.30
N GLN A 250 3.81 -8.14 25.20
CA GLN A 250 4.01 -8.22 26.66
C GLN A 250 4.35 -9.65 27.09
N ALA A 251 3.59 -10.64 26.63
CA ALA A 251 3.85 -12.05 26.94
C ALA A 251 5.22 -12.53 26.43
N LEU A 252 5.70 -11.98 25.31
CA LEU A 252 7.05 -12.25 24.79
C LEU A 252 8.14 -11.58 25.64
N VAL A 253 7.93 -10.35 26.10
CA VAL A 253 8.89 -9.65 26.98
C VAL A 253 9.02 -10.35 28.34
N GLU A 254 7.92 -10.84 28.90
CA GLU A 254 7.94 -11.61 30.17
C GLU A 254 8.72 -12.93 30.07
N ARG A 255 8.92 -13.43 28.85
CA ARG A 255 9.73 -14.63 28.52
C ARG A 255 11.05 -14.20 27.91
N ASP A 256 11.87 -13.48 28.63
CA ASP A 256 13.11 -12.84 28.20
C ASP A 256 14.09 -13.78 27.44
N GLU A 257 14.10 -15.07 27.79
CA GLU A 257 14.85 -16.16 27.08
C GLU A 257 14.55 -16.18 25.58
N LEU A 258 13.31 -15.89 25.16
CA LEU A 258 12.90 -15.89 23.74
C LEU A 258 13.48 -14.70 22.95
N LEU A 259 13.87 -13.65 23.65
CA LEU A 259 14.47 -12.47 23.00
C LEU A 259 15.97 -12.64 22.77
N HIS A 260 16.60 -13.64 23.40
CA HIS A 260 18.04 -13.95 23.30
C HIS A 260 18.36 -15.16 22.43
N ASP A 261 17.36 -15.99 22.09
CA ASP A 261 17.55 -17.21 21.31
C ASP A 261 17.33 -16.94 19.81
N ASP A 262 18.24 -17.47 18.99
CA ASP A 262 18.12 -17.42 17.51
C ASP A 262 17.11 -18.44 16.98
N ASP A 263 16.69 -19.44 17.79
CA ASP A 263 15.69 -20.45 17.40
C ASP A 263 14.25 -19.99 17.74
N VAL A 264 13.87 -18.91 17.12
CA VAL A 264 12.50 -18.32 17.19
C VAL A 264 11.41 -19.33 16.78
N ALA A 265 11.75 -20.36 16.01
CA ALA A 265 10.78 -21.28 15.42
C ALA A 265 10.14 -22.22 16.46
N THR A 266 10.93 -22.76 17.36
CA THR A 266 10.49 -23.75 18.36
C THR A 266 9.66 -23.10 19.46
N HIS A 267 10.08 -21.92 19.92
CA HIS A 267 9.43 -21.22 21.02
C HIS A 267 8.13 -20.49 20.63
N ALA A 268 7.97 -20.09 19.35
CA ALA A 268 6.72 -19.53 18.87
C ALA A 268 5.58 -20.55 18.94
N ALA A 269 5.84 -21.83 18.69
CA ALA A 269 4.83 -22.88 18.76
C ALA A 269 4.30 -23.08 20.19
N ASP A 270 5.17 -23.06 21.20
CA ASP A 270 4.78 -23.19 22.61
C ASP A 270 3.97 -21.99 23.10
N LEU A 271 4.34 -20.78 22.65
CA LEU A 271 3.58 -19.56 22.97
C LEU A 271 2.22 -19.56 22.28
N VAL A 272 2.15 -19.97 21.03
CA VAL A 272 0.87 -20.14 20.31
C VAL A 272 -0.04 -21.11 21.04
N ALA A 273 0.46 -22.26 21.50
CA ALA A 273 -0.30 -23.23 22.27
C ALA A 273 -0.81 -22.64 23.60
N SER A 274 0.03 -21.87 24.31
CA SER A 274 -0.34 -21.25 25.59
C SER A 274 -1.38 -20.13 25.44
N LEU A 275 -1.29 -19.33 24.38
CA LEU A 275 -2.26 -18.26 24.07
C LEU A 275 -3.60 -18.83 23.56
N ALA A 276 -3.56 -19.96 22.84
CA ALA A 276 -4.77 -20.66 22.40
C ALA A 276 -5.58 -21.19 23.60
N THR A 277 -4.90 -21.70 24.64
CA THR A 277 -5.54 -22.17 25.88
C THR A 277 -6.10 -21.03 26.73
N ALA A 278 -5.44 -19.87 26.77
CA ALA A 278 -5.90 -18.68 27.49
C ALA A 278 -7.15 -18.03 26.85
N GLY A 279 -7.33 -18.15 25.53
CA GLY A 279 -8.49 -17.64 24.80
C GLY A 279 -9.73 -18.56 24.85
N ALA A 280 -9.59 -19.80 25.31
CA ALA A 280 -10.69 -20.74 25.42
C ALA A 280 -11.52 -20.58 26.72
N VAL A 281 -11.07 -19.73 27.63
CA VAL A 281 -11.76 -19.51 28.96
C VAL A 281 -12.75 -18.35 28.92
N THR A 282 -12.82 -17.59 27.83
CA THR A 282 -13.77 -16.47 27.66
C THR A 282 -14.57 -16.64 26.37
N ARG A 283 -15.50 -17.59 26.33
CA ARG A 283 -16.65 -17.61 25.43
C ARG A 283 -17.94 -17.65 26.25
#